data_bf0d0ae7693e440e3d567ba52b23a5f3
#
_entry.id   bf0d0ae7693e440e3d567ba52b23a5f3
#
_cell.length_a   1.000
_cell.length_b   1.000
_cell.length_c   1.000
_cell.angle_alpha   90.00
_cell.angle_beta   90.00
_cell.angle_gamma   90.00
#
_symmetry.space_group_name_H-M   'P 1'
#
loop_
_entity.id
_entity.type
_entity.pdbx_description
1 polymer ?
#
loop_
_entity_poly.entity_id
_entity_poly.type
_entity_poly.pdbx_seq_one_letter_code
_entity_poly.pdbx_strand_id
1 'polypeptide(L)'
;TLARDNHGNVALIDADLSFGSLAVDLDIDTTPGLLEALLAPERVDGTFLNATMSLPLMGLAVYSDEANEAGRLPEYEAGLPALLQKIKADYPTVVVDLPRTVLAQNPGLADDLDELVLVLGPGFGSIRSASRLLHRIGDRANGPRISCVMSQTRRDAGLRKSEISTALGREIDLTLPDCAADLARASVKGKPLQRLSARGTYARAVGKLLTRLENTTAQPVDAKRGFWRRKKVTPHV
;
A
#
# COMPACT_ATOMS: atom_id res chain seq x y z
N THR A 1 0.18 9.40 10.75
CA THR A 1 -0.54 10.64 10.37
C THR A 1 -2.03 10.36 10.31
N LEU A 2 -2.55 9.44 9.50
CA LEU A 2 -3.99 9.10 9.44
C LEU A 2 -4.60 8.84 10.82
N ALA A 3 -3.99 7.96 11.62
CA ALA A 3 -4.49 7.64 12.97
C ALA A 3 -4.58 8.87 13.88
N ARG A 4 -3.66 9.83 13.74
CA ARG A 4 -3.66 11.06 14.52
C ARG A 4 -4.70 12.06 14.01
N ASP A 5 -4.79 12.22 12.69
CA ASP A 5 -5.56 13.30 12.08
C ASP A 5 -7.04 12.91 11.92
N ASN A 6 -7.37 11.61 11.80
CA ASN A 6 -8.73 11.07 11.71
C ASN A 6 -9.34 10.64 13.07
N HIS A 7 -8.82 11.15 14.18
CA HIS A 7 -9.34 10.86 15.54
C HIS A 7 -9.34 9.37 15.93
N GLY A 8 -8.52 8.56 15.29
CA GLY A 8 -8.43 7.13 15.56
C GLY A 8 -9.17 6.26 14.55
N ASN A 9 -9.13 4.95 14.79
CA ASN A 9 -9.76 3.92 13.97
C ASN A 9 -9.12 3.70 12.60
N VAL A 10 -7.79 3.61 12.57
CA VAL A 10 -7.02 3.11 11.43
C VAL A 10 -6.55 1.69 11.72
N ALA A 11 -6.81 0.76 10.80
CA ALA A 11 -6.17 -0.55 10.79
C ALA A 11 -4.98 -0.54 9.82
N LEU A 12 -3.86 -1.10 10.26
CA LEU A 12 -2.66 -1.32 9.44
C LEU A 12 -2.37 -2.81 9.41
N ILE A 13 -2.28 -3.39 8.22
CA ILE A 13 -2.13 -4.82 8.02
C ILE A 13 -0.84 -5.06 7.24
N ASP A 14 0.03 -5.89 7.81
CA ASP A 14 1.18 -6.45 7.11
C ASP A 14 0.74 -7.69 6.34
N ALA A 15 0.59 -7.57 5.04
CA ALA A 15 0.25 -8.70 4.18
C ALA A 15 1.50 -9.34 3.55
N ASP A 16 2.71 -8.90 3.92
CA ASP A 16 3.95 -9.60 3.60
C ASP A 16 4.26 -10.67 4.67
N LEU A 17 3.53 -11.76 4.62
CA LEU A 17 3.65 -12.85 5.58
C LEU A 17 5.00 -13.59 5.52
N SER A 18 5.85 -13.30 4.53
CA SER A 18 7.16 -13.91 4.36
C SER A 18 8.30 -13.05 4.88
N PHE A 19 8.19 -11.73 4.72
CA PHE A 19 9.30 -10.79 4.97
C PHE A 19 8.78 -9.46 5.56
N GLY A 20 7.56 -9.44 6.10
CA GLY A 20 6.98 -8.27 6.73
C GLY A 20 7.84 -7.74 7.86
N SER A 21 7.86 -6.44 8.05
CA SER A 21 8.70 -5.78 9.05
C SER A 21 7.93 -4.84 9.97
N LEU A 22 6.62 -4.75 9.83
CA LEU A 22 5.81 -3.79 10.59
C LEU A 22 5.91 -4.00 12.10
N ALA A 23 5.94 -5.25 12.57
CA ALA A 23 6.11 -5.55 14.00
C ALA A 23 7.44 -5.01 14.51
N VAL A 24 8.54 -5.27 13.80
CA VAL A 24 9.88 -4.80 14.15
C VAL A 24 9.97 -3.27 14.06
N ASP A 25 9.44 -2.67 12.99
CA ASP A 25 9.49 -1.22 12.78
C ASP A 25 8.67 -0.42 13.78
N LEU A 26 7.68 -1.05 14.41
CA LEU A 26 6.81 -0.43 15.42
C LEU A 26 7.14 -0.86 16.85
N ASP A 27 8.13 -1.75 17.02
CA ASP A 27 8.54 -2.33 18.31
C ASP A 27 7.34 -2.94 19.05
N ILE A 28 6.63 -3.84 18.35
CA ILE A 28 5.49 -4.61 18.87
C ILE A 28 5.77 -6.11 18.70
N ASP A 29 5.10 -6.90 19.52
CA ASP A 29 5.06 -8.36 19.30
C ASP A 29 4.24 -8.68 18.05
N THR A 30 4.52 -9.83 17.41
CA THR A 30 3.67 -10.36 16.35
C THR A 30 2.27 -10.62 16.87
N THR A 31 1.30 -10.60 15.96
CA THR A 31 -0.12 -10.76 16.29
C THR A 31 -0.65 -12.09 15.68
N PRO A 32 -0.49 -13.22 16.35
CA PRO A 32 -0.82 -14.57 15.81
C PRO A 32 -2.27 -14.69 15.34
N GLY A 33 -3.16 -13.82 15.80
CA GLY A 33 -4.52 -13.71 15.29
C GLY A 33 -4.65 -13.37 13.80
N LEU A 34 -3.62 -12.78 13.17
CA LEU A 34 -3.63 -12.51 11.73
C LEU A 34 -3.75 -13.80 10.92
N LEU A 35 -2.92 -14.80 11.20
CA LEU A 35 -2.94 -16.06 10.46
C LEU A 35 -4.25 -16.83 10.68
N GLU A 36 -4.79 -16.82 11.91
CA GLU A 36 -6.12 -17.38 12.19
C GLU A 36 -7.22 -16.65 11.43
N ALA A 37 -7.19 -15.33 11.41
CA ALA A 37 -8.16 -14.49 10.70
C ALA A 37 -8.12 -14.72 9.17
N LEU A 38 -6.95 -14.96 8.60
CA LEU A 38 -6.79 -15.26 7.18
C LEU A 38 -7.33 -16.65 6.81
N LEU A 39 -7.22 -17.64 7.70
CA LEU A 39 -7.73 -18.99 7.46
C LEU A 39 -9.24 -19.11 7.66
N ALA A 40 -9.81 -18.32 8.57
CA ALA A 40 -11.22 -18.41 8.95
C ALA A 40 -11.85 -17.01 9.07
N PRO A 41 -11.88 -16.21 7.98
CA PRO A 41 -12.36 -14.83 8.02
C PRO A 41 -13.84 -14.73 8.41
N GLU A 42 -14.63 -15.78 8.26
CA GLU A 42 -16.02 -15.82 8.71
C GLU A 42 -16.16 -15.76 10.24
N ARG A 43 -15.13 -16.12 10.99
CA ARG A 43 -15.09 -16.04 12.45
C ARG A 43 -14.66 -14.69 13.00
N VAL A 44 -14.20 -13.81 12.11
CA VAL A 44 -13.69 -12.48 12.49
C VAL A 44 -14.86 -11.53 12.73
N ASP A 45 -14.92 -11.00 13.94
CA ASP A 45 -15.80 -9.93 14.37
C ASP A 45 -15.03 -8.88 15.17
N GLY A 46 -15.70 -7.82 15.60
CA GLY A 46 -15.07 -6.75 16.36
C GLY A 46 -14.45 -7.22 17.69
N THR A 47 -15.01 -8.25 18.32
CA THR A 47 -14.45 -8.84 19.55
C THR A 47 -13.13 -9.54 19.25
N PHE A 48 -13.10 -10.34 18.18
CA PHE A 48 -11.89 -11.00 17.72
C PHE A 48 -10.79 -9.99 17.35
N LEU A 49 -11.13 -8.95 16.56
CA LEU A 49 -10.18 -7.90 16.18
C LEU A 49 -9.60 -7.18 17.40
N ASN A 50 -10.45 -6.79 18.35
CA ASN A 50 -10.01 -6.13 19.60
C ASN A 50 -9.11 -7.01 20.47
N ALA A 51 -9.30 -8.33 20.44
CA ALA A 51 -8.51 -9.29 21.22
C ALA A 51 -7.16 -9.62 20.57
N THR A 52 -7.03 -9.50 19.25
CA THR A 52 -5.90 -10.04 18.50
C THR A 52 -5.04 -9.00 17.80
N MET A 53 -5.54 -7.78 17.55
CA MET A 53 -4.72 -6.69 16.98
C MET A 53 -3.90 -5.99 18.06
N SER A 54 -2.66 -5.61 17.74
CA SER A 54 -1.84 -4.73 18.57
C SER A 54 -2.28 -3.28 18.46
N LEU A 55 -2.20 -2.52 19.57
CA LEU A 55 -2.53 -1.09 19.64
C LEU A 55 -1.30 -0.25 20.01
N PRO A 56 -0.28 -0.15 19.16
CA PRO A 56 0.99 0.53 19.51
C PRO A 56 0.83 2.03 19.72
N LEU A 57 -0.20 2.62 19.13
CA LEU A 57 -0.50 4.04 19.19
C LEU A 57 -2.02 4.23 19.32
N MET A 58 -2.41 5.32 19.99
CA MET A 58 -3.83 5.68 20.04
C MET A 58 -4.40 5.84 18.63
N GLY A 59 -5.47 5.13 18.33
CA GLY A 59 -6.15 5.17 17.05
C GLY A 59 -5.52 4.34 15.94
N LEU A 60 -4.50 3.53 16.23
CA LEU A 60 -3.88 2.62 15.28
C LEU A 60 -3.94 1.19 15.80
N ALA A 61 -4.67 0.33 15.12
CA ALA A 61 -4.65 -1.10 15.31
C ALA A 61 -3.76 -1.75 14.24
N VAL A 62 -2.96 -2.74 14.61
CA VAL A 62 -1.98 -3.37 13.71
C VAL A 62 -2.13 -4.88 13.73
N TYR A 63 -2.15 -5.48 12.55
CA TYR A 63 -1.88 -6.88 12.33
C TYR A 63 -0.53 -7.04 11.62
N SER A 64 0.38 -7.82 12.22
CA SER A 64 1.65 -8.21 11.62
C SER A 64 2.07 -9.55 12.20
N ASP A 65 2.25 -10.55 11.35
CA ASP A 65 2.68 -11.88 11.73
C ASP A 65 3.48 -12.52 10.59
N GLU A 66 4.21 -13.56 10.90
CA GLU A 66 5.03 -14.31 9.95
C GLU A 66 4.48 -15.72 9.77
N ALA A 67 4.30 -16.13 8.51
CA ALA A 67 3.90 -17.50 8.21
C ALA A 67 5.11 -18.44 8.30
N ASN A 68 5.18 -19.21 9.38
CA ASN A 68 6.26 -20.18 9.58
C ASN A 68 6.16 -21.40 8.63
N GLU A 69 5.01 -21.62 8.01
CA GLU A 69 4.74 -22.71 7.07
C GLU A 69 4.62 -22.18 5.65
N ALA A 70 5.75 -22.10 4.92
CA ALA A 70 5.79 -21.57 3.56
C ALA A 70 4.80 -22.28 2.59
N GLY A 71 4.50 -23.55 2.83
CA GLY A 71 3.52 -24.30 2.02
C GLY A 71 2.08 -23.81 2.15
N ARG A 72 1.74 -23.05 3.21
CA ARG A 72 0.41 -22.51 3.45
C ARG A 72 0.24 -21.05 3.03
N LEU A 73 1.30 -20.40 2.55
CA LEU A 73 1.22 -19.01 2.09
C LEU A 73 0.05 -18.75 1.11
N PRO A 74 -0.17 -19.57 0.07
CA PRO A 74 -1.28 -19.37 -0.84
C PRO A 74 -2.66 -19.42 -0.16
N GLU A 75 -2.79 -20.25 0.90
CA GLU A 75 -4.03 -20.37 1.68
C GLU A 75 -4.29 -19.08 2.49
N TYR A 76 -3.27 -18.55 3.16
CA TYR A 76 -3.36 -17.29 3.89
C TYR A 76 -3.65 -16.12 2.94
N GLU A 77 -2.92 -16.02 1.82
CA GLU A 77 -3.12 -14.95 0.82
C GLU A 77 -4.53 -14.98 0.21
N ALA A 78 -5.11 -16.17 0.04
CA ALA A 78 -6.47 -16.31 -0.48
C ALA A 78 -7.54 -15.78 0.49
N GLY A 79 -7.28 -15.79 1.80
CA GLY A 79 -8.19 -15.24 2.82
C GLY A 79 -8.19 -13.71 2.92
N LEU A 80 -7.18 -13.05 2.36
CA LEU A 80 -6.98 -11.60 2.52
C LEU A 80 -8.19 -10.75 2.06
N PRO A 81 -8.83 -10.98 0.89
CA PRO A 81 -9.99 -10.21 0.48
C PRO A 81 -11.14 -10.28 1.49
N ALA A 82 -11.45 -11.48 1.98
CA ALA A 82 -12.52 -11.68 2.95
C ALA A 82 -12.20 -11.04 4.31
N LEU A 83 -10.97 -11.14 4.77
CA LEU A 83 -10.52 -10.46 6.00
C LEU A 83 -10.60 -8.94 5.86
N LEU A 84 -10.19 -8.36 4.72
CA LEU A 84 -10.30 -6.92 4.50
C LEU A 84 -11.75 -6.42 4.59
N GLN A 85 -12.71 -7.17 4.05
CA GLN A 85 -14.14 -6.82 4.18
C GLN A 85 -14.60 -6.81 5.65
N LYS A 86 -14.11 -7.74 6.46
CA LYS A 86 -14.42 -7.78 7.90
C LYS A 86 -13.83 -6.59 8.65
N ILE A 87 -12.56 -6.27 8.39
CA ILE A 87 -11.87 -5.16 9.05
C ILE A 87 -12.50 -3.81 8.63
N LYS A 88 -12.90 -3.64 7.38
CA LYS A 88 -13.58 -2.42 6.89
C LYS A 88 -14.91 -2.15 7.59
N ALA A 89 -15.55 -3.14 8.21
CA ALA A 89 -16.78 -2.94 8.97
C ALA A 89 -16.55 -2.17 10.29
N ASP A 90 -15.36 -2.35 10.91
CA ASP A 90 -15.03 -1.76 12.21
C ASP A 90 -14.04 -0.57 12.08
N TYR A 91 -13.25 -0.54 11.00
CA TYR A 91 -12.23 0.47 10.75
C TYR A 91 -12.52 1.24 9.46
N PRO A 92 -12.86 2.54 9.56
CA PRO A 92 -13.16 3.36 8.38
C PRO A 92 -11.95 3.61 7.47
N THR A 93 -10.75 3.40 7.99
CA THR A 93 -9.51 3.48 7.21
C THR A 93 -8.68 2.22 7.44
N VAL A 94 -8.44 1.49 6.36
CA VAL A 94 -7.59 0.29 6.35
C VAL A 94 -6.41 0.54 5.42
N VAL A 95 -5.20 0.37 5.95
CA VAL A 95 -3.95 0.44 5.18
C VAL A 95 -3.34 -0.95 5.15
N VAL A 96 -3.00 -1.42 3.96
CA VAL A 96 -2.40 -2.75 3.77
C VAL A 96 -1.01 -2.57 3.17
N ASP A 97 0.00 -3.09 3.85
CA ASP A 97 1.32 -3.29 3.23
C ASP A 97 1.25 -4.56 2.39
N LEU A 98 1.13 -4.35 1.07
CA LEU A 98 0.79 -5.41 0.13
C LEU A 98 1.98 -5.72 -0.79
N PRO A 99 2.58 -6.91 -0.68
CA PRO A 99 3.65 -7.32 -1.56
C PRO A 99 3.19 -7.34 -3.03
N ARG A 100 4.03 -6.83 -3.92
CA ARG A 100 3.73 -6.85 -5.36
C ARG A 100 3.48 -8.26 -5.92
N THR A 101 4.04 -9.28 -5.29
CA THR A 101 3.86 -10.69 -5.67
C THR A 101 2.45 -11.16 -5.41
N VAL A 102 1.89 -10.84 -4.24
CA VAL A 102 0.51 -11.16 -3.86
C VAL A 102 -0.47 -10.52 -4.85
N LEU A 103 -0.33 -9.23 -5.10
CA LEU A 103 -1.19 -8.52 -6.05
C LEU A 103 -1.00 -8.99 -7.50
N ALA A 104 0.24 -9.37 -7.89
CA ALA A 104 0.52 -9.89 -9.23
C ALA A 104 -0.05 -11.31 -9.45
N GLN A 105 -0.15 -12.12 -8.40
CA GLN A 105 -0.75 -13.46 -8.44
C GLN A 105 -2.27 -13.39 -8.36
N ASN A 106 -2.80 -12.45 -7.57
CA ASN A 106 -4.22 -12.24 -7.36
C ASN A 106 -4.64 -10.82 -7.81
N PRO A 107 -4.68 -10.54 -9.12
CA PRO A 107 -5.02 -9.19 -9.60
C PRO A 107 -6.43 -8.75 -9.22
N GLY A 108 -7.33 -9.71 -8.93
CA GLY A 108 -8.70 -9.45 -8.44
C GLY A 108 -8.75 -8.71 -7.11
N LEU A 109 -7.73 -8.87 -6.27
CA LEU A 109 -7.62 -8.13 -5.01
C LEU A 109 -7.61 -6.60 -5.21
N ALA A 110 -7.22 -6.13 -6.40
CA ALA A 110 -7.29 -4.71 -6.72
C ALA A 110 -8.72 -4.15 -6.68
N ASP A 111 -9.74 -4.97 -6.93
CA ASP A 111 -11.15 -4.54 -6.89
C ASP A 111 -11.65 -4.26 -5.45
N ASP A 112 -10.95 -4.77 -4.44
CA ASP A 112 -11.24 -4.54 -3.02
C ASP A 112 -10.56 -3.27 -2.45
N LEU A 113 -9.71 -2.61 -3.25
CA LEU A 113 -8.97 -1.42 -2.86
C LEU A 113 -9.62 -0.15 -3.43
N ASP A 114 -9.74 0.88 -2.60
CA ASP A 114 -10.17 2.22 -3.04
C ASP A 114 -9.00 2.99 -3.67
N GLU A 115 -7.80 2.82 -3.10
CA GLU A 115 -6.54 3.45 -3.55
C GLU A 115 -5.41 2.43 -3.57
N LEU A 116 -4.61 2.46 -4.61
CA LEU A 116 -3.33 1.76 -4.71
C LEU A 116 -2.18 2.77 -4.77
N VAL A 117 -1.40 2.83 -3.71
CA VAL A 117 -0.16 3.62 -3.69
C VAL A 117 0.99 2.73 -4.17
N LEU A 118 1.37 2.90 -5.42
CA LEU A 118 2.48 2.16 -6.03
C LEU A 118 3.80 2.86 -5.74
N VAL A 119 4.56 2.34 -4.78
CA VAL A 119 5.89 2.86 -4.44
C VAL A 119 6.95 2.22 -5.31
N LEU A 120 7.76 3.03 -5.98
CA LEU A 120 8.84 2.56 -6.86
C LEU A 120 10.12 3.37 -6.67
N GLY A 121 11.25 2.71 -6.89
CA GLY A 121 12.55 3.38 -6.96
C GLY A 121 12.85 3.90 -8.38
N PRO A 122 13.83 4.80 -8.53
CA PRO A 122 14.18 5.42 -9.81
C PRO A 122 14.98 4.54 -10.76
N GLY A 123 15.28 3.29 -10.39
CA GLY A 123 16.05 2.35 -11.20
C GLY A 123 15.21 1.56 -12.22
N PHE A 124 15.81 1.17 -13.35
CA PHE A 124 15.17 0.40 -14.43
C PHE A 124 14.40 -0.84 -13.95
N GLY A 125 14.98 -1.62 -13.02
CA GLY A 125 14.35 -2.83 -12.49
C GLY A 125 13.05 -2.54 -11.75
N SER A 126 13.02 -1.45 -10.97
CA SER A 126 11.83 -1.00 -10.24
C SER A 126 10.74 -0.53 -11.20
N ILE A 127 11.10 0.28 -12.19
CA ILE A 127 10.17 0.80 -13.20
C ILE A 127 9.57 -0.34 -14.01
N ARG A 128 10.40 -1.29 -14.47
CA ARG A 128 9.93 -2.46 -15.21
C ARG A 128 8.98 -3.31 -14.37
N SER A 129 9.28 -3.50 -13.08
CA SER A 129 8.42 -4.25 -12.17
C SER A 129 7.08 -3.55 -11.96
N ALA A 130 7.09 -2.23 -11.76
CA ALA A 130 5.88 -1.41 -11.62
C ALA A 130 5.04 -1.45 -12.90
N SER A 131 5.65 -1.26 -14.09
CA SER A 131 4.94 -1.34 -15.37
C SER A 131 4.29 -2.71 -15.59
N ARG A 132 4.98 -3.80 -15.25
CA ARG A 132 4.42 -5.16 -15.33
C ARG A 132 3.26 -5.39 -14.39
N LEU A 133 3.34 -4.85 -13.16
CA LEU A 133 2.25 -4.94 -12.20
C LEU A 133 1.02 -4.16 -12.69
N LEU A 134 1.21 -2.92 -13.14
CA LEU A 134 0.15 -2.10 -13.72
C LEU A 134 -0.53 -2.80 -14.90
N HIS A 135 0.25 -3.44 -15.78
CA HIS A 135 -0.30 -4.21 -16.90
C HIS A 135 -1.10 -5.44 -16.44
N ARG A 136 -0.67 -6.12 -15.37
CA ARG A 136 -1.40 -7.27 -14.81
C ARG A 136 -2.70 -6.90 -14.14
N ILE A 137 -2.70 -5.79 -13.40
CA ILE A 137 -3.92 -5.25 -12.80
C ILE A 137 -4.89 -4.82 -13.90
N GLY A 138 -4.37 -4.23 -14.99
CA GLY A 138 -5.16 -3.75 -16.13
C GLY A 138 -6.10 -2.60 -15.77
N ASP A 139 -6.92 -2.21 -16.75
CA ASP A 139 -7.98 -1.23 -16.54
C ASP A 139 -9.23 -1.97 -16.06
N ARG A 140 -9.53 -1.85 -14.78
CA ARG A 140 -10.69 -2.47 -14.14
C ARG A 140 -11.80 -1.45 -13.95
N ALA A 141 -13.04 -1.85 -14.21
CA ALA A 141 -14.20 -0.96 -14.09
C ALA A 141 -14.38 -0.44 -12.64
N ASN A 142 -14.07 -1.30 -11.66
CA ASN A 142 -14.15 -1.00 -10.23
C ASN A 142 -12.77 -1.01 -9.57
N GLY A 143 -11.69 -0.88 -10.34
CA GLY A 143 -10.34 -0.92 -9.79
C GLY A 143 -9.99 0.35 -9.01
N PRO A 144 -8.93 0.28 -8.17
CA PRO A 144 -8.51 1.38 -7.34
C PRO A 144 -8.02 2.57 -8.18
N ARG A 145 -8.07 3.73 -7.59
CA ARG A 145 -7.24 4.84 -8.06
C ARG A 145 -5.78 4.51 -7.78
N ILE A 146 -4.91 4.78 -8.74
CA ILE A 146 -3.49 4.44 -8.63
C ILE A 146 -2.66 5.72 -8.52
N SER A 147 -1.94 5.85 -7.41
CA SER A 147 -0.98 6.91 -7.16
C SER A 147 0.45 6.35 -7.28
N CYS A 148 1.23 6.86 -8.23
CA CYS A 148 2.63 6.48 -8.40
C CYS A 148 3.54 7.34 -7.54
N VAL A 149 4.19 6.75 -6.56
CA VAL A 149 5.07 7.42 -5.61
C VAL A 149 6.51 6.98 -5.84
N MET A 150 7.38 7.90 -6.21
CA MET A 150 8.80 7.61 -6.37
C MET A 150 9.53 7.80 -5.04
N SER A 151 10.17 6.75 -4.55
CA SER A 151 11.05 6.80 -3.38
C SER A 151 12.49 7.03 -3.82
N GLN A 152 13.07 8.18 -3.47
CA GLN A 152 14.46 8.51 -3.77
C GLN A 152 15.36 7.93 -2.68
N THR A 153 15.70 6.65 -2.78
CA THR A 153 16.68 6.01 -1.90
C THR A 153 18.13 6.19 -2.35
N ARG A 154 18.34 6.72 -3.58
CA ARG A 154 19.67 7.00 -4.16
C ARG A 154 19.60 8.25 -5.02
N ARG A 155 20.63 9.12 -4.91
CA ARG A 155 20.74 10.36 -5.69
C ARG A 155 21.12 10.13 -7.16
N ASP A 156 21.70 8.99 -7.47
CA ASP A 156 22.41 8.68 -8.73
C ASP A 156 21.73 7.63 -9.62
N ALA A 157 20.44 7.38 -9.39
CA ALA A 157 19.73 6.35 -10.15
C ALA A 157 19.45 6.68 -11.63
N GLY A 158 19.95 7.77 -12.13
CA GLY A 158 20.18 8.02 -13.54
C GLY A 158 18.97 8.37 -14.41
N LEU A 159 17.75 8.04 -14.04
CA LEU A 159 16.57 8.33 -14.84
C LEU A 159 15.84 9.59 -14.39
N ARG A 160 15.47 10.44 -15.36
CA ARG A 160 14.64 11.62 -15.09
C ARG A 160 13.20 11.21 -14.86
N LYS A 161 12.48 12.03 -14.10
CA LYS A 161 11.06 11.81 -13.81
C LYS A 161 10.22 11.63 -15.09
N SER A 162 10.51 12.41 -16.15
CA SER A 162 9.82 12.31 -17.44
C SER A 162 10.06 10.97 -18.15
N GLU A 163 11.27 10.43 -18.08
CA GLU A 163 11.61 9.12 -18.66
C GLU A 163 10.88 8.00 -17.91
N ILE A 164 10.80 8.13 -16.58
CA ILE A 164 10.06 7.19 -15.73
C ILE A 164 8.56 7.24 -16.07
N SER A 165 7.96 8.43 -16.15
CA SER A 165 6.55 8.61 -16.50
C SER A 165 6.23 8.03 -17.87
N THR A 166 7.12 8.24 -18.85
CA THR A 166 6.97 7.66 -20.20
C THR A 166 7.00 6.12 -20.16
N ALA A 167 7.93 5.54 -19.42
CA ALA A 167 8.06 4.09 -19.30
C ALA A 167 6.91 3.42 -18.53
N LEU A 168 6.31 4.13 -17.58
CA LEU A 168 5.14 3.67 -16.83
C LEU A 168 3.81 3.89 -17.58
N GLY A 169 3.78 4.81 -18.53
CA GLY A 169 2.54 5.32 -19.13
C GLY A 169 1.68 6.13 -18.15
N ARG A 170 2.27 6.57 -17.03
CA ARG A 170 1.60 7.33 -15.95
C ARG A 170 2.54 8.36 -15.35
N GLU A 171 1.99 9.47 -14.87
CA GLU A 171 2.76 10.47 -14.15
C GLU A 171 3.20 9.97 -12.77
N ILE A 172 4.33 10.47 -12.30
CA ILE A 172 4.77 10.32 -10.92
C ILE A 172 4.06 11.39 -10.07
N ASP A 173 3.14 10.96 -9.25
CA ASP A 173 2.28 11.84 -8.44
C ASP A 173 3.03 12.51 -7.31
N LEU A 174 3.96 11.79 -6.69
CA LEU A 174 4.77 12.28 -5.59
C LEU A 174 6.18 11.69 -5.63
N THR A 175 7.15 12.46 -5.15
CA THR A 175 8.50 11.97 -4.87
C THR A 175 8.79 12.09 -3.37
N LEU A 176 9.12 10.98 -2.74
CA LEU A 176 9.64 10.94 -1.37
C LEU A 176 11.13 11.29 -1.40
N PRO A 177 11.61 12.16 -0.51
CA PRO A 177 13.01 12.52 -0.45
C PRO A 177 13.87 11.35 0.04
N ASP A 178 15.16 11.38 -0.26
CA ASP A 178 16.13 10.48 0.33
C ASP A 178 16.26 10.75 1.83
N CYS A 179 15.83 9.79 2.62
CA CYS A 179 15.84 9.83 4.09
C CYS A 179 16.34 8.49 4.66
N ALA A 180 17.15 7.73 3.90
CA ALA A 180 17.57 6.38 4.30
C ALA A 180 18.17 6.34 5.70
N ALA A 181 19.06 7.28 6.04
CA ALA A 181 19.68 7.35 7.37
C ALA A 181 18.68 7.69 8.48
N ASP A 182 17.68 8.53 8.20
CA ASP A 182 16.65 8.89 9.18
C ASP A 182 15.66 7.74 9.38
N LEU A 183 15.30 7.03 8.31
CA LEU A 183 14.46 5.84 8.36
C LEU A 183 15.15 4.72 9.15
N ALA A 184 16.42 4.44 8.89
CA ALA A 184 17.19 3.46 9.66
C ALA A 184 17.22 3.79 11.14
N ARG A 185 17.41 5.06 11.52
CA ARG A 185 17.34 5.49 12.93
C ARG A 185 15.94 5.37 13.53
N ALA A 186 14.89 5.54 12.72
CA ALA A 186 13.52 5.40 13.16
C ALA A 186 13.20 3.93 13.46
N SER A 187 13.57 3.01 12.56
CA SER A 187 13.41 1.56 12.73
C SER A 187 14.15 1.06 13.99
N VAL A 188 15.44 1.43 14.20
CA VAL A 188 16.19 1.09 15.43
C VAL A 188 15.48 1.57 16.70
N LYS A 189 14.66 2.62 16.62
CA LYS A 189 13.91 3.16 17.78
C LYS A 189 12.49 2.60 17.89
N GLY A 190 12.07 1.73 16.98
CA GLY A 190 10.71 1.23 16.93
C GLY A 190 9.65 2.35 16.81
N LYS A 191 9.98 3.43 16.09
CA LYS A 191 9.09 4.61 16.00
C LYS A 191 9.00 5.14 14.58
N PRO A 192 7.80 5.43 14.09
CA PRO A 192 7.64 6.06 12.78
C PRO A 192 8.44 7.35 12.66
N LEU A 193 9.08 7.57 11.50
CA LEU A 193 9.93 8.76 11.27
C LEU A 193 9.17 10.07 11.50
N GLN A 194 7.86 10.13 11.22
CA GLN A 194 7.05 11.32 11.52
C GLN A 194 7.00 11.68 13.01
N ARG A 195 7.14 10.71 13.91
CA ARG A 195 7.24 10.98 15.35
C ARG A 195 8.60 11.54 15.74
N LEU A 196 9.65 11.11 15.07
CA LEU A 196 11.02 11.58 15.33
C LEU A 196 11.30 12.94 14.65
N SER A 197 10.66 13.20 13.51
CA SER A 197 10.86 14.40 12.72
C SER A 197 9.56 14.88 12.06
N ALA A 198 8.61 15.36 12.87
CA ALA A 198 7.26 15.77 12.41
C ALA A 198 7.27 16.92 11.37
N ARG A 199 8.31 17.75 11.36
CA ARG A 199 8.48 18.88 10.42
C ARG A 199 9.52 18.59 9.33
N GLY A 200 10.04 17.38 9.27
CA GLY A 200 11.02 16.94 8.27
C GLY A 200 10.48 16.94 6.85
N THR A 201 11.39 16.85 5.88
CA THR A 201 11.02 16.80 4.45
C THR A 201 10.18 15.57 4.13
N TYR A 202 10.49 14.43 4.74
CA TYR A 202 9.73 13.19 4.58
C TYR A 202 8.31 13.33 5.14
N ALA A 203 8.15 13.86 6.36
CA ALA A 203 6.84 14.06 6.98
C ALA A 203 5.95 14.99 6.15
N ARG A 204 6.54 16.05 5.57
CA ARG A 204 5.82 16.95 4.65
C ARG A 204 5.41 16.26 3.34
N ALA A 205 6.28 15.39 2.80
CA ALA A 205 5.95 14.63 1.59
C ALA A 205 4.81 13.64 1.85
N VAL A 206 4.85 12.89 2.96
CA VAL A 206 3.75 12.00 3.38
C VAL A 206 2.47 12.79 3.62
N GLY A 207 2.53 13.97 4.25
CA GLY A 207 1.38 14.85 4.42
C GLY A 207 0.73 15.25 3.09
N LYS A 208 1.52 15.58 2.07
CA LYS A 208 1.01 15.85 0.72
C LYS A 208 0.33 14.64 0.09
N LEU A 209 0.89 13.43 0.29
CA LEU A 209 0.27 12.20 -0.18
C LEU A 209 -1.11 12.03 0.45
N LEU A 210 -1.21 12.17 1.77
CA LEU A 210 -2.49 12.04 2.48
C LEU A 210 -3.53 13.04 2.00
N THR A 211 -3.19 14.33 1.91
CA THR A 211 -4.09 15.35 1.39
C THR A 211 -4.59 15.01 -0.02
N ARG A 212 -3.73 14.41 -0.86
CA ARG A 212 -4.14 13.95 -2.18
C ARG A 212 -5.13 12.80 -2.10
N LEU A 213 -4.86 11.77 -1.27
CA LEU A 213 -5.74 10.63 -1.08
C LEU A 213 -7.12 11.07 -0.55
N GLU A 214 -7.16 11.95 0.45
CA GLU A 214 -8.40 12.48 1.06
C GLU A 214 -9.22 13.30 0.07
N ASN A 215 -8.60 14.22 -0.67
CA ASN A 215 -9.29 15.05 -1.65
C ASN A 215 -9.87 14.22 -2.81
N THR A 216 -9.28 13.09 -3.09
CA THR A 216 -9.74 12.20 -4.15
C THR A 216 -10.92 11.33 -3.69
N THR A 217 -10.98 11.01 -2.40
CA THR A 217 -12.12 10.27 -1.81
C THR A 217 -13.39 11.12 -1.73
N ALA A 218 -13.25 12.44 -1.66
CA ALA A 218 -14.37 13.39 -1.62
C ALA A 218 -15.04 13.66 -2.98
N GLN A 219 -14.45 13.22 -4.10
CA GLN A 219 -15.07 13.36 -5.41
C GLN A 219 -15.77 12.06 -5.80
N PRO A 220 -17.10 12.07 -6.08
CA PRO A 220 -17.76 10.92 -6.68
C PRO A 220 -17.06 10.57 -8.00
N VAL A 221 -16.99 9.28 -8.30
CA VAL A 221 -16.40 8.74 -9.54
C VAL A 221 -17.28 9.18 -10.73
N ASP A 222 -17.18 10.44 -11.11
CA ASP A 222 -17.75 10.91 -12.37
C ASP A 222 -16.79 10.53 -13.50
N ALA A 223 -17.26 9.60 -14.29
CA ALA A 223 -16.61 9.00 -15.43
C ALA A 223 -16.18 10.05 -16.47
N LYS A 224 -15.01 10.65 -16.34
CA LYS A 224 -14.32 11.21 -17.50
C LYS A 224 -13.57 10.10 -18.21
N ARG A 225 -14.32 9.28 -18.97
CA ARG A 225 -13.77 8.40 -20.00
C ARG A 225 -12.91 9.25 -20.94
N GLY A 226 -11.60 9.15 -20.81
CA GLY A 226 -10.66 9.66 -21.79
C GLY A 226 -10.87 8.98 -23.11
N PHE A 227 -11.26 9.78 -24.10
CA PHE A 227 -11.56 9.40 -25.47
C PHE A 227 -10.27 8.95 -26.17
N TRP A 228 -9.94 7.67 -26.12
CA TRP A 228 -8.87 7.09 -26.93
C TRP A 228 -9.35 6.99 -28.37
N ARG A 229 -8.97 7.97 -29.18
CA ARG A 229 -9.10 7.90 -30.64
C ARG A 229 -8.19 6.79 -31.17
N ARG A 230 -8.77 5.65 -31.54
CA ARG A 230 -8.10 4.63 -32.35
C ARG A 230 -7.68 5.28 -33.68
N LYS A 231 -6.37 5.47 -33.91
CA LYS A 231 -5.86 5.73 -35.26
C LYS A 231 -6.13 4.47 -36.10
N LYS A 232 -6.96 4.63 -37.12
CA LYS A 232 -7.12 3.61 -38.16
C LYS A 232 -5.78 3.46 -38.89
N VAL A 233 -5.21 2.27 -38.83
CA VAL A 233 -4.12 1.85 -39.71
C VAL A 233 -4.78 1.49 -41.06
N THR A 234 -4.51 2.27 -42.09
CA THR A 234 -4.84 1.94 -43.46
C THR A 234 -3.82 0.93 -43.98
N PRO A 235 -4.23 -0.23 -44.52
CA PRO A 235 -3.27 -1.11 -45.20
C PRO A 235 -2.91 -0.51 -46.57
N HIS A 236 -1.61 -0.36 -46.79
CA HIS A 236 -1.08 -0.14 -48.12
C HIS A 236 -1.08 -1.49 -48.87
N VAL A 237 -1.73 -1.50 -50.02
CA VAL A 237 -1.64 -2.52 -51.09
C VAL A 237 -0.25 -2.45 -51.72
#